data_1aa28fa3122f34138016cb1ee1a10d44
#
_entry.id   1aa28fa3122f34138016cb1ee1a10d44
#
_cell.length_a   1.000
_cell.length_b   1.000
_cell.length_c   1.000
_cell.angle_alpha   90.00
_cell.angle_beta   90.00
_cell.angle_gamma   90.00
#
_symmetry.space_group_name_H-M   'P 1'
#
loop_
_entity.id
_entity.type
_entity.pdbx_description
1 polymer ?
#
loop_
_entity_poly.entity_id
_entity_poly.type
_entity_poly.pdbx_seq_one_letter_code
_entity_poly.pdbx_strand_id
1 'polypeptide(L)'
;MEASTVAREKQGAAWNRSCIAVFATVMGTVVLGLWQCATIHAQVVPGRQQISGDPKQSAQESGSGLASQTEAKSELQTGTALTRKGSFREAIPHLLAARGRVPNDYAANFNLALCYVATRQAGPAIEVLSDLRRTGHDGVDVENLLAQAYVGNGQPQEALASVEKAATLSPSNEKLYLFVADACMDHREYGLGLNVADIGLRNLPQSARLHYEQAIFLTELDRFDEAKPQFELASKLASGSEIGYLATAQQELFAGEIGDAIRSAREGVKQGFEDPALLTILGEALIRSGVSPGQAEFAEAQAALEKAVTQRPNDPASQIALGKLYLTAGRLADAIAHLETARQLEPGRPTIYANLAKAYQRHGDAQQAQDALAVLEKLNREQADRIRSAPGDRKAGYGGRVEEEGSSHQP
;
A
#
# COMPACT_ATOMS: atom_id res chain seq x y z
N MET A 1 -7.74 -34.20 3.43
CA MET A 1 -7.40 -33.26 2.35
C MET A 1 -8.36 -32.06 2.26
N GLU A 2 -9.56 -32.14 2.81
CA GLU A 2 -10.57 -31.05 2.75
C GLU A 2 -10.40 -29.93 3.79
N ALA A 3 -9.73 -30.17 4.90
CA ALA A 3 -9.53 -29.16 5.96
C ALA A 3 -8.51 -28.04 5.60
N SER A 4 -7.61 -28.27 4.64
CA SER A 4 -6.60 -27.30 4.23
C SER A 4 -7.12 -26.27 3.22
N THR A 5 -8.17 -26.59 2.50
CA THR A 5 -8.75 -25.70 1.47
C THR A 5 -9.63 -24.63 2.11
N VAL A 6 -10.38 -24.98 3.16
CA VAL A 6 -11.26 -24.03 3.88
C VAL A 6 -10.47 -23.01 4.69
N ALA A 7 -9.25 -23.37 5.17
CA ALA A 7 -8.37 -22.41 5.86
C ALA A 7 -7.78 -21.37 4.91
N ARG A 8 -7.50 -21.73 3.64
CA ARG A 8 -7.00 -20.78 2.63
C ARG A 8 -8.04 -19.78 2.14
N GLU A 9 -9.31 -20.17 2.09
CA GLU A 9 -10.39 -19.24 1.71
C GLU A 9 -10.69 -18.19 2.80
N LYS A 10 -10.54 -18.54 4.09
CA LYS A 10 -10.74 -17.58 5.18
C LYS A 10 -9.61 -16.55 5.32
N GLN A 11 -8.38 -16.88 4.90
CA GLN A 11 -7.25 -15.94 4.92
C GLN A 11 -7.33 -14.87 3.81
N GLY A 12 -7.96 -15.16 2.67
CA GLY A 12 -8.19 -14.17 1.61
C GLY A 12 -9.18 -13.06 1.97
N ALA A 13 -10.05 -13.28 2.97
CA ALA A 13 -11.10 -12.33 3.36
C ALA A 13 -10.65 -11.25 4.35
N ALA A 14 -9.53 -11.46 5.06
CA ALA A 14 -9.04 -10.53 6.08
C ALA A 14 -8.25 -9.33 5.54
N TRP A 15 -7.76 -9.41 4.29
CA TRP A 15 -6.97 -8.38 3.62
C TRP A 15 -7.71 -7.06 3.38
N ASN A 16 -9.01 -7.10 3.52
CA ASN A 16 -9.91 -6.15 2.90
C ASN A 16 -10.52 -5.11 3.84
N ARG A 17 -10.30 -5.17 5.15
CA ARG A 17 -11.08 -4.32 6.07
C ARG A 17 -10.44 -2.96 6.38
N SER A 18 -9.12 -2.83 6.35
CA SER A 18 -8.46 -1.55 6.68
C SER A 18 -8.32 -0.64 5.45
N CYS A 19 -7.98 -1.16 4.27
CA CYS A 19 -8.10 -0.39 3.02
C CYS A 19 -9.56 -0.03 2.72
N ILE A 20 -10.52 -0.89 3.08
CA ILE A 20 -11.96 -0.66 2.88
C ILE A 20 -12.51 0.48 3.73
N ALA A 21 -12.07 0.63 4.98
CA ALA A 21 -12.56 1.71 5.84
C ALA A 21 -12.21 3.10 5.25
N VAL A 22 -11.03 3.23 4.66
CA VAL A 22 -10.60 4.46 3.97
C VAL A 22 -11.32 4.62 2.63
N PHE A 23 -11.47 3.54 1.84
CA PHE A 23 -12.20 3.56 0.57
C PHE A 23 -13.71 3.77 0.75
N ALA A 24 -14.33 3.15 1.74
CA ALA A 24 -15.78 3.29 1.98
C ALA A 24 -16.17 4.72 2.41
N THR A 25 -15.31 5.43 3.15
CA THR A 25 -15.58 6.81 3.57
C THR A 25 -15.44 7.81 2.42
N VAL A 26 -14.52 7.54 1.47
CA VAL A 26 -14.29 8.41 0.30
C VAL A 26 -15.35 8.22 -0.79
N MET A 27 -15.80 6.98 -1.03
CA MET A 27 -16.82 6.69 -2.04
C MET A 27 -18.23 7.10 -1.60
N GLY A 28 -18.52 7.16 -0.30
CA GLY A 28 -19.80 7.64 0.22
C GLY A 28 -20.10 9.10 -0.12
N THR A 29 -19.07 9.94 -0.23
CA THR A 29 -19.22 11.37 -0.57
C THR A 29 -19.31 11.65 -2.08
N VAL A 30 -18.65 10.84 -2.93
CA VAL A 30 -18.71 10.99 -4.39
C VAL A 30 -20.07 10.54 -4.95
N VAL A 31 -20.68 9.50 -4.39
CA VAL A 31 -21.99 9.00 -4.87
C VAL A 31 -23.16 9.91 -4.46
N LEU A 32 -23.06 10.64 -3.35
CA LEU A 32 -24.09 11.62 -2.95
C LEU A 32 -24.05 12.91 -3.77
N GLY A 33 -22.88 13.29 -4.32
CA GLY A 33 -22.74 14.48 -5.16
C GLY A 33 -23.32 14.34 -6.58
N LEU A 34 -23.44 13.13 -7.11
CA LEU A 34 -23.92 12.87 -8.47
C LEU A 34 -25.45 12.75 -8.58
N TRP A 35 -26.19 12.74 -7.46
CA TRP A 35 -27.65 12.64 -7.47
C TRP A 35 -28.37 13.98 -7.56
N GLN A 36 -27.69 15.13 -7.48
CA GLN A 36 -28.32 16.45 -7.49
C GLN A 36 -28.27 17.20 -8.83
N CYS A 37 -27.67 16.66 -9.90
CA CYS A 37 -27.56 17.34 -11.20
C CYS A 37 -28.42 16.78 -12.35
N ALA A 38 -29.34 15.87 -12.11
CA ALA A 38 -30.17 15.29 -13.18
C ALA A 38 -31.63 15.71 -13.15
N THR A 39 -31.88 17.03 -13.09
CA THR A 39 -33.20 17.59 -13.47
C THR A 39 -32.98 18.72 -14.46
N ILE A 40 -32.72 18.38 -15.72
CA ILE A 40 -32.84 19.30 -16.85
C ILE A 40 -33.91 18.76 -17.81
N HIS A 41 -34.88 19.61 -18.03
CA HIS A 41 -36.08 19.49 -18.89
C HIS A 41 -35.80 18.88 -20.26
N ALA A 42 -36.50 17.79 -20.57
CA ALA A 42 -36.70 17.34 -21.95
C ALA A 42 -37.81 18.12 -22.61
N GLN A 43 -37.50 19.01 -23.52
CA GLN A 43 -38.49 19.59 -24.45
C GLN A 43 -38.78 18.58 -25.58
N VAL A 44 -40.02 18.22 -25.69
CA VAL A 44 -40.59 17.37 -26.75
C VAL A 44 -40.76 18.18 -28.04
N VAL A 45 -40.13 17.74 -29.12
CA VAL A 45 -40.44 18.18 -30.48
C VAL A 45 -41.21 17.05 -31.20
N PRO A 46 -42.38 17.30 -31.77
CA PRO A 46 -43.13 16.26 -32.45
C PRO A 46 -42.75 16.19 -33.94
N GLY A 47 -42.10 15.11 -34.33
CA GLY A 47 -41.87 14.76 -35.73
C GLY A 47 -42.52 13.40 -36.03
N ARG A 48 -43.63 13.47 -36.79
CA ARG A 48 -44.43 12.30 -37.19
C ARG A 48 -43.84 11.69 -38.46
N GLN A 49 -43.32 10.48 -38.37
CA GLN A 49 -43.21 9.57 -39.54
C GLN A 49 -43.82 8.23 -39.22
N GLN A 50 -44.84 7.88 -40.02
CA GLN A 50 -45.50 6.59 -40.00
C GLN A 50 -44.57 5.55 -40.67
N ILE A 51 -44.20 4.50 -39.91
CA ILE A 51 -43.66 3.27 -40.47
C ILE A 51 -44.63 2.18 -40.08
N SER A 52 -45.24 1.55 -41.08
CA SER A 52 -46.14 0.39 -40.95
C SER A 52 -45.28 -0.85 -40.67
N GLY A 53 -45.27 -1.35 -39.43
CA GLY A 53 -44.72 -2.62 -39.04
C GLY A 53 -45.71 -3.29 -38.09
N ASP A 54 -45.80 -4.61 -38.19
CA ASP A 54 -46.76 -5.48 -37.53
C ASP A 54 -46.68 -5.31 -35.99
N PRO A 55 -47.77 -4.96 -35.26
CA PRO A 55 -47.70 -4.60 -33.84
C PRO A 55 -47.37 -5.77 -32.88
N LYS A 56 -47.37 -6.99 -33.34
CA LYS A 56 -47.03 -8.19 -32.51
C LYS A 56 -45.53 -8.47 -32.43
N GLN A 57 -44.73 -8.15 -33.47
CA GLN A 57 -43.28 -8.34 -33.44
C GLN A 57 -42.60 -7.22 -32.64
N SER A 58 -43.05 -5.98 -32.74
CA SER A 58 -42.49 -4.85 -32.01
C SER A 58 -42.69 -4.90 -30.48
N ALA A 59 -43.78 -5.51 -30.02
CA ALA A 59 -44.07 -5.66 -28.58
C ALA A 59 -43.21 -6.75 -27.93
N GLN A 60 -42.84 -7.80 -28.69
CA GLN A 60 -42.02 -8.90 -28.17
C GLN A 60 -40.53 -8.56 -28.12
N GLU A 61 -40.04 -7.78 -29.09
CA GLU A 61 -38.66 -7.25 -29.08
C GLU A 61 -38.47 -6.18 -28.00
N SER A 62 -39.48 -5.30 -27.79
CA SER A 62 -39.44 -4.29 -26.71
C SER A 62 -39.51 -4.91 -25.32
N GLY A 63 -40.23 -6.00 -25.13
CA GLY A 63 -40.32 -6.71 -23.84
C GLY A 63 -39.06 -7.47 -23.47
N SER A 64 -38.39 -8.07 -24.44
CA SER A 64 -37.11 -8.79 -24.20
C SER A 64 -35.95 -7.80 -23.90
N GLY A 65 -35.93 -6.66 -24.56
CA GLY A 65 -34.94 -5.60 -24.31
C GLY A 65 -35.09 -4.97 -22.92
N LEU A 66 -36.32 -4.70 -22.47
CA LEU A 66 -36.60 -4.17 -21.14
C LEU A 66 -36.25 -5.16 -20.01
N ALA A 67 -36.53 -6.44 -20.19
CA ALA A 67 -36.15 -7.49 -19.23
C ALA A 67 -34.62 -7.60 -19.11
N SER A 68 -33.91 -7.59 -20.24
CA SER A 68 -32.44 -7.62 -20.28
C SER A 68 -31.81 -6.39 -19.62
N GLN A 69 -32.36 -5.20 -19.81
CA GLN A 69 -31.87 -3.98 -19.15
C GLN A 69 -32.14 -3.98 -17.64
N THR A 70 -33.28 -4.52 -17.20
CA THR A 70 -33.62 -4.61 -15.78
C THR A 70 -32.67 -5.59 -15.07
N GLU A 71 -32.35 -6.72 -15.70
CA GLU A 71 -31.37 -7.68 -15.21
C GLU A 71 -29.97 -7.05 -15.11
N ALA A 72 -29.47 -6.37 -16.16
CA ALA A 72 -28.18 -5.70 -16.16
C ALA A 72 -28.08 -4.62 -15.08
N LYS A 73 -29.15 -3.89 -14.82
CA LYS A 73 -29.21 -2.90 -13.74
C LYS A 73 -29.14 -3.57 -12.35
N SER A 74 -29.79 -4.71 -12.17
CA SER A 74 -29.69 -5.51 -10.93
C SER A 74 -28.26 -6.03 -10.72
N GLU A 75 -27.63 -6.52 -11.78
CA GLU A 75 -26.23 -6.97 -11.76
C GLU A 75 -25.27 -5.83 -11.38
N LEU A 76 -25.44 -4.63 -11.96
CA LEU A 76 -24.67 -3.44 -11.60
C LEU A 76 -24.83 -3.08 -10.12
N GLN A 77 -26.06 -3.11 -9.59
CA GLN A 77 -26.33 -2.81 -8.19
C GLN A 77 -25.65 -3.83 -7.26
N THR A 78 -25.74 -5.13 -7.58
CA THR A 78 -25.10 -6.20 -6.82
C THR A 78 -23.58 -6.07 -6.84
N GLY A 79 -22.99 -5.92 -8.03
CA GLY A 79 -21.56 -5.75 -8.18
C GLY A 79 -21.03 -4.52 -7.45
N THR A 80 -21.74 -3.37 -7.54
CA THR A 80 -21.36 -2.16 -6.81
C THR A 80 -21.48 -2.34 -5.29
N ALA A 81 -22.50 -3.04 -4.80
CA ALA A 81 -22.66 -3.33 -3.38
C ALA A 81 -21.55 -4.24 -2.85
N LEU A 82 -21.15 -5.26 -3.62
CA LEU A 82 -20.04 -6.15 -3.30
C LEU A 82 -18.71 -5.38 -3.30
N THR A 83 -18.48 -4.50 -4.29
CA THR A 83 -17.30 -3.63 -4.34
C THR A 83 -17.19 -2.78 -3.08
N ARG A 84 -18.29 -2.14 -2.64
CA ARG A 84 -18.33 -1.35 -1.39
C ARG A 84 -18.05 -2.17 -0.14
N LYS A 85 -18.41 -3.45 -0.14
CA LYS A 85 -18.11 -4.38 0.98
C LYS A 85 -16.69 -4.92 0.92
N GLY A 86 -15.95 -4.67 -0.18
CA GLY A 86 -14.63 -5.21 -0.44
C GLY A 86 -14.63 -6.67 -0.89
N SER A 87 -15.77 -7.23 -1.25
CA SER A 87 -15.87 -8.54 -1.88
C SER A 87 -15.53 -8.45 -3.38
N PHE A 88 -14.31 -7.98 -3.69
CA PHE A 88 -13.91 -7.62 -5.06
C PHE A 88 -13.96 -8.78 -6.03
N ARG A 89 -13.52 -9.98 -5.62
CA ARG A 89 -13.59 -11.18 -6.49
C ARG A 89 -15.04 -11.57 -6.83
N GLU A 90 -15.93 -11.45 -5.86
CA GLU A 90 -17.35 -11.74 -6.04
C GLU A 90 -18.04 -10.67 -6.88
N ALA A 91 -17.59 -9.40 -6.82
CA ALA A 91 -18.16 -8.31 -7.60
C ALA A 91 -17.88 -8.42 -9.10
N ILE A 92 -16.73 -8.97 -9.51
CA ILE A 92 -16.28 -9.03 -10.91
C ILE A 92 -17.32 -9.67 -11.85
N PRO A 93 -17.88 -10.86 -11.61
CA PRO A 93 -18.85 -11.47 -12.52
C PRO A 93 -20.12 -10.64 -12.69
N HIS A 94 -20.61 -10.01 -11.62
CA HIS A 94 -21.79 -9.14 -11.68
C HIS A 94 -21.54 -7.87 -12.51
N LEU A 95 -20.36 -7.23 -12.32
CA LEU A 95 -19.98 -6.05 -13.08
C LEU A 95 -19.74 -6.36 -14.56
N LEU A 96 -19.16 -7.51 -14.87
CA LEU A 96 -19.04 -8.02 -16.25
C LEU A 96 -20.39 -8.27 -16.89
N ALA A 97 -21.35 -8.85 -16.16
CA ALA A 97 -22.71 -9.07 -16.65
C ALA A 97 -23.48 -7.78 -16.92
N ALA A 98 -23.17 -6.70 -16.20
CA ALA A 98 -23.75 -5.38 -16.39
C ALA A 98 -23.11 -4.60 -17.55
N ARG A 99 -21.80 -4.79 -17.79
CA ARG A 99 -20.99 -4.04 -18.75
C ARG A 99 -21.56 -4.13 -20.17
N GLY A 100 -21.72 -2.99 -20.84
CA GLY A 100 -22.26 -2.88 -22.20
C GLY A 100 -23.79 -3.09 -22.30
N ARG A 101 -24.48 -3.34 -21.17
CA ARG A 101 -25.93 -3.60 -21.14
C ARG A 101 -26.72 -2.53 -20.36
N VAL A 102 -26.03 -1.60 -19.70
CA VAL A 102 -26.63 -0.48 -18.98
C VAL A 102 -26.47 0.82 -19.75
N PRO A 103 -27.42 1.77 -19.65
CA PRO A 103 -27.37 3.04 -20.42
C PRO A 103 -26.15 3.90 -20.13
N ASN A 104 -25.65 3.88 -18.91
CA ASN A 104 -24.41 4.53 -18.51
C ASN A 104 -23.45 3.47 -17.96
N ASP A 105 -22.49 3.10 -18.78
CA ASP A 105 -21.59 2.00 -18.51
C ASP A 105 -20.37 2.41 -17.63
N TYR A 106 -20.23 3.73 -17.34
CA TYR A 106 -19.14 4.24 -16.54
C TYR A 106 -19.02 3.55 -15.18
N ALA A 107 -20.16 3.46 -14.45
CA ALA A 107 -20.14 2.86 -13.12
C ALA A 107 -19.78 1.36 -13.13
N ALA A 108 -20.23 0.61 -14.14
CA ALA A 108 -19.87 -0.79 -14.31
C ALA A 108 -18.37 -0.94 -14.58
N ASN A 109 -17.83 -0.16 -15.53
CA ASN A 109 -16.41 -0.22 -15.92
C ASN A 109 -15.50 0.28 -14.79
N PHE A 110 -15.82 1.40 -14.12
CA PHE A 110 -15.00 1.94 -13.06
C PHE A 110 -14.93 0.99 -11.85
N ASN A 111 -16.07 0.45 -11.38
CA ASN A 111 -16.08 -0.52 -10.29
C ASN A 111 -15.38 -1.82 -10.69
N LEU A 112 -15.50 -2.26 -11.95
CA LEU A 112 -14.80 -3.43 -12.46
C LEU A 112 -13.27 -3.23 -12.43
N ALA A 113 -12.79 -2.07 -12.90
CA ALA A 113 -11.38 -1.73 -12.85
C ALA A 113 -10.86 -1.66 -11.42
N LEU A 114 -11.63 -1.06 -10.50
CA LEU A 114 -11.30 -1.04 -9.07
C LEU A 114 -11.17 -2.46 -8.50
N CYS A 115 -12.10 -3.36 -8.85
CA CYS A 115 -12.02 -4.76 -8.45
C CYS A 115 -10.79 -5.46 -9.03
N TYR A 116 -10.41 -5.16 -10.27
CA TYR A 116 -9.21 -5.72 -10.89
C TYR A 116 -7.93 -5.23 -10.21
N VAL A 117 -7.80 -3.92 -9.91
CA VAL A 117 -6.67 -3.40 -9.14
C VAL A 117 -6.59 -4.07 -7.76
N ALA A 118 -7.69 -4.11 -7.03
CA ALA A 118 -7.75 -4.71 -5.69
C ALA A 118 -7.46 -6.22 -5.68
N THR A 119 -7.66 -6.91 -6.79
CA THR A 119 -7.36 -8.35 -6.95
C THR A 119 -6.06 -8.63 -7.68
N ARG A 120 -5.22 -7.59 -7.90
CA ARG A 120 -3.91 -7.64 -8.57
C ARG A 120 -3.98 -8.11 -10.03
N GLN A 121 -5.08 -7.80 -10.70
CA GLN A 121 -5.28 -8.06 -12.13
C GLN A 121 -5.00 -6.77 -12.93
N ALA A 122 -3.75 -6.31 -12.93
CA ALA A 122 -3.35 -5.02 -13.48
C ALA A 122 -3.65 -4.87 -14.98
N GLY A 123 -3.37 -5.89 -15.80
CA GLY A 123 -3.63 -5.86 -17.24
C GLY A 123 -5.10 -5.58 -17.58
N PRO A 124 -6.06 -6.40 -17.10
CA PRO A 124 -7.50 -6.13 -17.26
C PRO A 124 -7.95 -4.76 -16.73
N ALA A 125 -7.37 -4.28 -15.62
CA ALA A 125 -7.66 -2.95 -15.09
C ALA A 125 -7.25 -1.85 -16.07
N ILE A 126 -6.04 -1.93 -16.62
CA ILE A 126 -5.51 -0.97 -17.62
C ILE A 126 -6.40 -0.94 -18.86
N GLU A 127 -6.82 -2.10 -19.37
CA GLU A 127 -7.69 -2.20 -20.54
C GLU A 127 -9.01 -1.43 -20.32
N VAL A 128 -9.72 -1.74 -19.22
CA VAL A 128 -11.01 -1.11 -18.90
C VAL A 128 -10.86 0.40 -18.67
N LEU A 129 -9.83 0.82 -17.93
CA LEU A 129 -9.61 2.25 -17.64
C LEU A 129 -9.14 3.03 -18.88
N SER A 130 -8.35 2.41 -19.75
CA SER A 130 -7.95 3.01 -21.02
C SER A 130 -9.15 3.22 -21.95
N ASP A 131 -10.10 2.28 -21.94
CA ASP A 131 -11.36 2.45 -22.67
C ASP A 131 -12.20 3.61 -22.10
N LEU A 132 -12.30 3.73 -20.77
CA LEU A 132 -12.97 4.87 -20.12
C LEU A 132 -12.31 6.18 -20.52
N ARG A 133 -10.98 6.27 -20.46
CA ARG A 133 -10.23 7.46 -20.88
C ARG A 133 -10.47 7.80 -22.36
N ARG A 134 -10.46 6.81 -23.25
CA ARG A 134 -10.71 7.00 -24.69
C ARG A 134 -12.11 7.47 -24.99
N THR A 135 -13.09 7.15 -24.15
CA THR A 135 -14.48 7.57 -24.29
C THR A 135 -14.79 8.91 -23.57
N GLY A 136 -13.77 9.65 -23.14
CA GLY A 136 -13.91 10.97 -22.54
C GLY A 136 -14.15 10.97 -21.03
N HIS A 137 -13.98 9.82 -20.37
CA HIS A 137 -14.06 9.71 -18.91
C HIS A 137 -12.63 9.68 -18.32
N ASP A 138 -11.88 10.75 -18.53
CA ASP A 138 -10.47 10.91 -18.13
C ASP A 138 -10.30 11.78 -16.88
N GLY A 139 -11.24 11.69 -15.95
CA GLY A 139 -11.21 12.41 -14.67
C GLY A 139 -10.15 11.90 -13.70
N VAL A 140 -9.98 12.64 -12.60
CA VAL A 140 -8.97 12.36 -11.54
C VAL A 140 -9.01 10.92 -11.06
N ASP A 141 -10.21 10.36 -10.84
CA ASP A 141 -10.36 9.01 -10.30
C ASP A 141 -9.88 7.94 -11.29
N VAL A 142 -10.16 8.13 -12.60
CA VAL A 142 -9.72 7.22 -13.66
C VAL A 142 -8.20 7.27 -13.81
N GLU A 143 -7.60 8.47 -13.85
CA GLU A 143 -6.15 8.62 -13.95
C GLU A 143 -5.42 8.09 -12.70
N ASN A 144 -5.98 8.31 -11.51
CA ASN A 144 -5.42 7.76 -10.28
C ASN A 144 -5.44 6.23 -10.26
N LEU A 145 -6.55 5.62 -10.65
CA LEU A 145 -6.68 4.16 -10.70
C LEU A 145 -5.82 3.56 -11.84
N LEU A 146 -5.65 4.27 -12.97
CA LEU A 146 -4.69 3.92 -14.02
C LEU A 146 -3.26 3.93 -13.49
N ALA A 147 -2.87 4.96 -12.73
CA ALA A 147 -1.54 5.02 -12.13
C ALA A 147 -1.27 3.79 -11.23
N GLN A 148 -2.22 3.44 -10.35
CA GLN A 148 -2.11 2.24 -9.51
C GLN A 148 -2.02 0.94 -10.34
N ALA A 149 -2.82 0.82 -11.41
CA ALA A 149 -2.78 -0.33 -12.30
C ALA A 149 -1.45 -0.43 -13.05
N TYR A 150 -0.89 0.69 -13.51
CA TYR A 150 0.42 0.73 -14.16
C TYR A 150 1.56 0.38 -13.18
N VAL A 151 1.49 0.81 -11.91
CA VAL A 151 2.41 0.36 -10.85
C VAL A 151 2.36 -1.16 -10.75
N GLY A 152 1.17 -1.74 -10.62
CA GLY A 152 0.97 -3.17 -10.50
C GLY A 152 1.37 -3.97 -11.74
N ASN A 153 1.49 -3.32 -12.90
CA ASN A 153 1.91 -3.92 -14.17
C ASN A 153 3.40 -3.67 -14.51
N GLY A 154 4.15 -3.01 -13.62
CA GLY A 154 5.57 -2.69 -13.84
C GLY A 154 5.82 -1.67 -14.94
N GLN A 155 4.94 -0.69 -15.11
CA GLN A 155 4.98 0.37 -16.11
C GLN A 155 5.16 1.75 -15.44
N PRO A 156 6.35 2.06 -14.90
CA PRO A 156 6.56 3.25 -14.06
C PRO A 156 6.38 4.57 -14.81
N GLN A 157 6.72 4.64 -16.12
CA GLN A 157 6.59 5.85 -16.89
C GLN A 157 5.12 6.22 -17.11
N GLU A 158 4.28 5.24 -17.45
CA GLU A 158 2.84 5.40 -17.64
C GLU A 158 2.16 5.72 -16.31
N ALA A 159 2.63 5.13 -15.21
CA ALA A 159 2.14 5.45 -13.87
C ALA A 159 2.39 6.92 -13.53
N LEU A 160 3.62 7.44 -13.73
CA LEU A 160 3.95 8.85 -13.50
C LEU A 160 3.13 9.79 -14.40
N ALA A 161 2.99 9.47 -15.68
CA ALA A 161 2.19 10.27 -16.59
C ALA A 161 0.72 10.39 -16.14
N SER A 162 0.14 9.30 -15.61
CA SER A 162 -1.22 9.31 -15.07
C SER A 162 -1.30 10.10 -13.75
N VAL A 163 -0.29 10.01 -12.88
CA VAL A 163 -0.20 10.84 -11.64
C VAL A 163 -0.11 12.32 -11.99
N GLU A 164 0.76 12.70 -12.94
CA GLU A 164 0.92 14.11 -13.36
C GLU A 164 -0.38 14.67 -13.95
N LYS A 165 -1.07 13.87 -14.76
CA LYS A 165 -2.38 14.26 -15.32
C LYS A 165 -3.42 14.43 -14.21
N ALA A 166 -3.52 13.48 -13.28
CA ALA A 166 -4.43 13.57 -12.14
C ALA A 166 -4.09 14.78 -11.26
N ALA A 167 -2.79 15.05 -11.02
CA ALA A 167 -2.32 16.22 -10.27
C ALA A 167 -2.67 17.55 -10.96
N THR A 168 -2.65 17.61 -12.30
CA THR A 168 -3.09 18.79 -13.04
C THR A 168 -4.62 19.04 -12.86
N LEU A 169 -5.42 17.98 -12.79
CA LEU A 169 -6.86 18.06 -12.61
C LEU A 169 -7.26 18.40 -11.16
N SER A 170 -6.50 17.95 -10.17
CA SER A 170 -6.80 18.15 -8.75
C SER A 170 -5.53 18.21 -7.89
N PRO A 171 -4.72 19.28 -7.99
CA PRO A 171 -3.42 19.36 -7.35
C PRO A 171 -3.46 19.31 -5.82
N SER A 172 -4.54 19.81 -5.21
CA SER A 172 -4.72 19.82 -3.75
C SER A 172 -5.31 18.53 -3.17
N ASN A 173 -5.56 17.52 -3.99
CA ASN A 173 -6.10 16.24 -3.53
C ASN A 173 -4.96 15.33 -3.03
N GLU A 174 -4.62 15.44 -1.75
CA GLU A 174 -3.56 14.65 -1.11
C GLU A 174 -3.74 13.13 -1.31
N LYS A 175 -4.98 12.63 -1.22
CA LYS A 175 -5.31 11.21 -1.36
C LYS A 175 -4.90 10.61 -2.71
N LEU A 176 -4.89 11.44 -3.74
CA LEU A 176 -4.43 11.05 -5.07
C LEU A 176 -2.99 10.51 -5.02
N TYR A 177 -2.09 11.25 -4.37
CA TYR A 177 -0.69 10.87 -4.25
C TYR A 177 -0.51 9.68 -3.31
N LEU A 178 -1.22 9.68 -2.18
CA LEU A 178 -1.12 8.62 -1.17
C LEU A 178 -1.57 7.26 -1.72
N PHE A 179 -2.66 7.18 -2.48
CA PHE A 179 -3.11 5.90 -3.05
C PHE A 179 -2.11 5.29 -4.04
N VAL A 180 -1.43 6.14 -4.82
CA VAL A 180 -0.40 5.64 -5.73
C VAL A 180 0.89 5.32 -4.96
N ALA A 181 1.22 6.08 -3.93
CA ALA A 181 2.34 5.78 -3.02
C ALA A 181 2.12 4.42 -2.32
N ASP A 182 0.92 4.15 -1.79
CA ASP A 182 0.56 2.85 -1.22
C ASP A 182 0.74 1.71 -2.24
N ALA A 183 0.30 1.91 -3.49
CA ALA A 183 0.50 0.92 -4.54
C ALA A 183 2.00 0.70 -4.84
N CYS A 184 2.81 1.77 -4.86
CA CYS A 184 4.25 1.66 -5.02
C CYS A 184 4.90 0.88 -3.87
N MET A 185 4.47 1.10 -2.63
CA MET A 185 4.93 0.35 -1.47
C MET A 185 4.58 -1.14 -1.59
N ASP A 186 3.33 -1.47 -1.94
CA ASP A 186 2.84 -2.84 -2.11
C ASP A 186 3.57 -3.62 -3.22
N HIS A 187 4.04 -2.92 -4.26
CA HIS A 187 4.78 -3.49 -5.39
C HIS A 187 6.29 -3.28 -5.30
N ARG A 188 6.80 -2.63 -4.24
CA ARG A 188 8.22 -2.31 -3.99
C ARG A 188 8.86 -1.43 -5.06
N GLU A 189 8.05 -0.63 -5.69
CA GLU A 189 8.48 0.37 -6.65
C GLU A 189 8.90 1.66 -5.90
N TYR A 190 9.88 1.53 -4.98
CA TYR A 190 10.26 2.59 -4.04
C TYR A 190 10.74 3.85 -4.74
N GLY A 191 11.50 3.70 -5.83
CA GLY A 191 11.95 4.85 -6.64
C GLY A 191 10.78 5.58 -7.31
N LEU A 192 9.77 4.82 -7.77
CA LEU A 192 8.54 5.39 -8.32
C LEU A 192 7.73 6.07 -7.22
N GLY A 193 7.59 5.43 -6.05
CA GLY A 193 6.90 6.00 -4.89
C GLY A 193 7.53 7.32 -4.44
N LEU A 194 8.86 7.40 -4.43
CA LEU A 194 9.56 8.65 -4.15
C LEU A 194 9.19 9.76 -5.15
N ASN A 195 9.17 9.45 -6.46
CA ASN A 195 8.77 10.41 -7.48
C ASN A 195 7.30 10.86 -7.31
N VAL A 196 6.40 9.95 -6.94
CA VAL A 196 4.98 10.27 -6.64
C VAL A 196 4.88 11.21 -5.45
N ALA A 197 5.62 10.94 -4.38
CA ALA A 197 5.69 11.81 -3.21
C ALA A 197 6.24 13.21 -3.57
N ASP A 198 7.28 13.27 -4.42
CA ASP A 198 7.85 14.52 -4.92
C ASP A 198 6.83 15.34 -5.74
N ILE A 199 6.04 14.68 -6.60
CA ILE A 199 4.94 15.35 -7.33
C ILE A 199 3.92 15.91 -6.35
N GLY A 200 3.54 15.11 -5.35
CA GLY A 200 2.61 15.53 -4.29
C GLY A 200 3.12 16.73 -3.50
N LEU A 201 4.38 16.70 -3.08
CA LEU A 201 4.99 17.78 -2.28
C LEU A 201 5.22 19.07 -3.07
N ARG A 202 5.41 19.03 -4.39
CA ARG A 202 5.39 20.24 -5.22
C ARG A 202 4.05 20.98 -5.16
N ASN A 203 2.95 20.24 -5.03
CA ASN A 203 1.58 20.79 -4.95
C ASN A 203 1.15 21.05 -3.50
N LEU A 204 1.61 20.25 -2.56
CA LEU A 204 1.21 20.24 -1.13
C LEU A 204 2.46 20.26 -0.22
N PRO A 205 3.26 21.34 -0.24
CA PRO A 205 4.54 21.38 0.50
C PRO A 205 4.38 21.37 2.03
N GLN A 206 3.18 21.48 2.55
CA GLN A 206 2.87 21.41 4.00
C GLN A 206 2.17 20.10 4.38
N SER A 207 2.14 19.10 3.49
CA SER A 207 1.56 17.80 3.81
C SER A 207 2.51 16.97 4.67
N ALA A 208 2.20 16.86 5.96
CA ALA A 208 2.95 16.01 6.87
C ALA A 208 2.94 14.55 6.43
N ARG A 209 1.83 14.08 5.88
CA ARG A 209 1.70 12.70 5.40
C ARG A 209 2.61 12.42 4.21
N LEU A 210 2.66 13.32 3.23
CA LEU A 210 3.54 13.14 2.07
C LEU A 210 5.03 13.23 2.45
N HIS A 211 5.41 14.10 3.40
CA HIS A 211 6.78 14.10 3.94
C HIS A 211 7.12 12.79 4.64
N TYR A 212 6.17 12.23 5.41
CA TYR A 212 6.35 10.91 6.02
C TYR A 212 6.52 9.81 4.96
N GLU A 213 5.65 9.73 3.94
CA GLU A 213 5.77 8.75 2.86
C GLU A 213 7.09 8.91 2.09
N GLN A 214 7.50 10.14 1.80
CA GLN A 214 8.80 10.41 1.16
C GLN A 214 9.95 9.87 2.01
N ALA A 215 9.91 10.09 3.34
CA ALA A 215 10.92 9.57 4.25
C ALA A 215 10.96 8.03 4.28
N ILE A 216 9.81 7.38 4.23
CA ILE A 216 9.73 5.92 4.15
C ILE A 216 10.37 5.41 2.85
N PHE A 217 10.02 5.99 1.68
CA PHE A 217 10.64 5.59 0.41
C PHE A 217 12.16 5.81 0.40
N LEU A 218 12.63 6.93 0.95
CA LEU A 218 14.06 7.20 1.08
C LEU A 218 14.75 6.15 1.98
N THR A 219 14.08 5.71 3.04
CA THR A 219 14.58 4.66 3.94
C THR A 219 14.67 3.30 3.22
N GLU A 220 13.66 2.92 2.44
CA GLU A 220 13.68 1.67 1.66
C GLU A 220 14.71 1.70 0.51
N LEU A 221 15.18 2.90 0.13
CA LEU A 221 16.26 3.12 -0.83
C LEU A 221 17.64 3.28 -0.17
N ASP A 222 17.79 3.00 1.14
CA ASP A 222 19.01 3.17 1.94
C ASP A 222 19.53 4.64 1.98
N ARG A 223 18.67 5.65 1.68
CA ARG A 223 18.99 7.09 1.66
C ARG A 223 18.65 7.75 2.99
N PHE A 224 19.21 7.25 4.09
CA PHE A 224 18.85 7.65 5.47
C PHE A 224 19.11 9.12 5.77
N ASP A 225 20.19 9.70 5.25
CA ASP A 225 20.52 11.11 5.47
C ASP A 225 19.47 12.06 4.88
N GLU A 226 18.80 11.64 3.81
CA GLU A 226 17.73 12.40 3.17
C GLU A 226 16.36 12.10 3.80
N ALA A 227 16.16 10.91 4.34
CA ALA A 227 14.94 10.54 5.04
C ALA A 227 14.75 11.33 6.34
N LYS A 228 15.82 11.52 7.11
CA LYS A 228 15.79 12.17 8.42
C LYS A 228 15.10 13.55 8.41
N PRO A 229 15.49 14.53 7.56
CA PRO A 229 14.83 15.83 7.54
C PRO A 229 13.35 15.76 7.12
N GLN A 230 12.94 14.74 6.36
CA GLN A 230 11.54 14.57 5.97
C GLN A 230 10.69 14.07 7.14
N PHE A 231 11.19 13.12 7.95
CA PHE A 231 10.54 12.73 9.20
C PHE A 231 10.43 13.90 10.18
N GLU A 232 11.49 14.70 10.35
CA GLU A 232 11.47 15.88 11.20
C GLU A 232 10.41 16.90 10.74
N LEU A 233 10.28 17.10 9.44
CA LEU A 233 9.30 18.02 8.89
C LEU A 233 7.87 17.48 9.07
N ALA A 234 7.64 16.19 8.81
CA ALA A 234 6.36 15.54 9.06
C ALA A 234 5.93 15.69 10.53
N SER A 235 6.85 15.43 11.46
CA SER A 235 6.60 15.57 12.89
C SER A 235 6.25 17.02 13.30
N LYS A 236 6.97 18.01 12.76
CA LYS A 236 6.72 19.43 13.04
C LYS A 236 5.38 19.91 12.48
N LEU A 237 5.05 19.52 11.23
CA LEU A 237 3.83 19.94 10.55
C LEU A 237 2.56 19.35 11.19
N ALA A 238 2.64 18.18 11.78
CA ALA A 238 1.51 17.47 12.36
C ALA A 238 1.69 17.17 13.86
N SER A 239 2.39 18.01 14.59
CA SER A 239 2.64 17.82 16.03
C SER A 239 1.36 17.54 16.80
N GLY A 240 1.37 16.50 17.64
CA GLY A 240 0.23 16.05 18.45
C GLY A 240 -0.82 15.25 17.68
N SER A 241 -0.67 15.01 16.41
CA SER A 241 -1.51 14.12 15.62
C SER A 241 -0.88 12.72 15.48
N GLU A 242 -1.67 11.76 14.98
CA GLU A 242 -1.21 10.40 14.71
C GLU A 242 0.07 10.37 13.85
N ILE A 243 0.07 11.09 12.73
CA ILE A 243 1.22 11.15 11.83
C ILE A 243 2.43 11.85 12.47
N GLY A 244 2.20 12.81 13.36
CA GLY A 244 3.26 13.47 14.12
C GLY A 244 3.96 12.52 15.08
N TYR A 245 3.21 11.73 15.86
CA TYR A 245 3.78 10.71 16.73
C TYR A 245 4.48 9.60 15.93
N LEU A 246 3.88 9.18 14.82
CA LEU A 246 4.45 8.17 13.95
C LEU A 246 5.79 8.62 13.38
N ALA A 247 5.87 9.83 12.82
CA ALA A 247 7.09 10.39 12.25
C ALA A 247 8.19 10.59 13.31
N THR A 248 7.81 11.10 14.50
CA THR A 248 8.75 11.29 15.60
C THR A 248 9.33 9.96 16.08
N ALA A 249 8.48 9.00 16.40
CA ALA A 249 8.92 7.70 16.90
C ALA A 249 9.77 6.93 15.87
N GLN A 250 9.42 7.04 14.58
CA GLN A 250 10.18 6.42 13.49
C GLN A 250 11.57 7.05 13.34
N GLN A 251 11.66 8.37 13.39
CA GLN A 251 12.93 9.08 13.34
C GLN A 251 13.85 8.71 14.51
N GLU A 252 13.29 8.73 15.74
CA GLU A 252 14.03 8.38 16.97
C GLU A 252 14.52 6.92 16.91
N LEU A 253 13.69 5.99 16.38
CA LEU A 253 14.07 4.61 16.19
C LEU A 253 15.23 4.44 15.21
N PHE A 254 15.25 5.19 14.10
CA PHE A 254 16.34 5.21 13.13
C PHE A 254 17.60 5.87 13.70
N ALA A 255 17.46 6.92 14.47
CA ALA A 255 18.58 7.56 15.16
C ALA A 255 19.21 6.67 16.25
N GLY A 256 18.56 5.55 16.61
CA GLY A 256 18.99 4.70 17.72
C GLY A 256 18.63 5.25 19.10
N GLU A 257 17.81 6.28 19.16
CA GLU A 257 17.29 6.92 20.38
C GLU A 257 16.13 6.09 20.94
N ILE A 258 16.44 4.82 21.32
CA ILE A 258 15.44 3.78 21.62
C ILE A 258 14.49 4.20 22.73
N GLY A 259 15.03 4.84 23.80
CA GLY A 259 14.21 5.31 24.92
C GLY A 259 13.21 6.40 24.53
N ASP A 260 13.62 7.27 23.61
CA ASP A 260 12.77 8.35 23.08
C ASP A 260 11.71 7.76 22.16
N ALA A 261 12.07 6.88 21.25
CA ALA A 261 11.12 6.16 20.37
C ALA A 261 10.02 5.44 21.15
N ILE A 262 10.38 4.76 22.26
CA ILE A 262 9.41 4.13 23.16
C ILE A 262 8.48 5.19 23.76
N ARG A 263 9.01 6.33 24.24
CA ARG A 263 8.17 7.39 24.85
C ARG A 263 7.23 8.01 23.84
N SER A 264 7.72 8.37 22.65
CA SER A 264 6.93 9.00 21.59
C SER A 264 5.83 8.06 21.09
N ALA A 265 6.16 6.78 20.79
CA ALA A 265 5.19 5.80 20.35
C ALA A 265 4.14 5.50 21.45
N ARG A 266 4.58 5.37 22.71
CA ARG A 266 3.69 5.12 23.86
C ARG A 266 2.74 6.29 24.12
N GLU A 267 3.22 7.53 23.97
CA GLU A 267 2.36 8.71 24.09
C GLU A 267 1.31 8.77 22.97
N GLY A 268 1.68 8.48 21.73
CA GLY A 268 0.72 8.37 20.62
C GLY A 268 -0.37 7.32 20.89
N VAL A 269 0.02 6.12 21.35
CA VAL A 269 -0.94 5.07 21.73
C VAL A 269 -1.85 5.50 22.89
N LYS A 270 -1.30 6.20 23.88
CA LYS A 270 -2.06 6.74 25.01
C LYS A 270 -3.07 7.82 24.59
N GLN A 271 -2.79 8.59 23.55
CA GLN A 271 -3.73 9.54 22.94
C GLN A 271 -4.85 8.85 22.16
N GLY A 272 -4.81 7.53 22.02
CA GLY A 272 -5.80 6.73 21.33
C GLY A 272 -5.46 6.45 19.86
N PHE A 273 -4.25 6.78 19.41
CA PHE A 273 -3.79 6.44 18.05
C PHE A 273 -3.34 4.97 18.02
N GLU A 274 -3.97 4.21 17.19
CA GLU A 274 -3.77 2.76 17.09
C GLU A 274 -3.32 2.33 15.67
N ASP A 275 -2.64 3.23 14.94
CA ASP A 275 -2.08 2.89 13.64
C ASP A 275 -1.11 1.70 13.75
N PRO A 276 -1.26 0.66 12.90
CA PRO A 276 -0.41 -0.52 12.94
C PRO A 276 1.08 -0.22 12.85
N ALA A 277 1.50 0.82 12.09
CA ALA A 277 2.89 1.20 12.00
C ALA A 277 3.41 1.76 13.34
N LEU A 278 2.60 2.59 14.03
CA LEU A 278 2.96 3.11 15.36
C LEU A 278 3.09 1.98 16.39
N LEU A 279 2.18 1.01 16.36
CA LEU A 279 2.24 -0.17 17.22
C LEU A 279 3.47 -1.05 16.90
N THR A 280 3.83 -1.16 15.63
CA THR A 280 5.03 -1.90 15.17
C THR A 280 6.30 -1.20 15.66
N ILE A 281 6.38 0.13 15.54
CA ILE A 281 7.51 0.93 16.04
C ILE A 281 7.66 0.75 17.55
N LEU A 282 6.55 0.84 18.32
CA LEU A 282 6.58 0.61 19.76
C LEU A 282 7.14 -0.77 20.10
N GLY A 283 6.62 -1.82 19.45
CA GLY A 283 7.08 -3.20 19.65
C GLY A 283 8.54 -3.38 19.28
N GLU A 284 8.98 -2.84 18.14
CA GLU A 284 10.37 -2.93 17.70
C GLU A 284 11.32 -2.16 18.63
N ALA A 285 10.97 -0.96 19.07
CA ALA A 285 11.75 -0.19 20.01
C ALA A 285 11.89 -0.92 21.36
N LEU A 286 10.82 -1.53 21.86
CA LEU A 286 10.85 -2.37 23.06
C LEU A 286 11.74 -3.61 22.87
N ILE A 287 11.69 -4.30 21.74
CA ILE A 287 12.60 -5.42 21.44
C ILE A 287 14.05 -4.94 21.44
N ARG A 288 14.34 -3.80 20.81
CA ARG A 288 15.71 -3.22 20.74
C ARG A 288 16.20 -2.73 22.10
N SER A 289 15.33 -2.39 23.03
CA SER A 289 15.71 -2.06 24.41
C SER A 289 16.12 -3.30 25.23
N GLY A 290 15.96 -4.52 24.71
CA GLY A 290 16.39 -5.76 25.32
C GLY A 290 15.37 -6.37 26.28
N VAL A 291 14.08 -6.17 26.06
CA VAL A 291 13.01 -6.76 26.88
C VAL A 291 13.07 -8.29 26.91
N SER A 292 12.74 -8.87 28.06
CA SER A 292 12.76 -10.31 28.29
C SER A 292 11.41 -10.82 28.80
N PRO A 293 11.07 -12.09 28.53
CA PRO A 293 9.84 -12.70 29.02
C PRO A 293 9.70 -12.52 30.55
N GLY A 294 8.49 -12.17 30.99
CA GLY A 294 8.18 -11.88 32.39
C GLY A 294 8.26 -10.39 32.78
N GLN A 295 8.84 -9.53 31.94
CA GLN A 295 8.79 -8.08 32.12
C GLN A 295 7.49 -7.48 31.58
N ALA A 296 7.02 -6.40 32.19
CA ALA A 296 5.81 -5.69 31.73
C ALA A 296 5.98 -5.15 30.30
N GLU A 297 7.15 -4.65 29.99
CA GLU A 297 7.53 -4.13 28.68
C GLU A 297 7.52 -5.22 27.60
N PHE A 298 7.84 -6.48 27.96
CA PHE A 298 7.71 -7.60 27.03
C PHE A 298 6.25 -7.87 26.68
N ALA A 299 5.34 -7.86 27.70
CA ALA A 299 3.93 -8.03 27.48
C ALA A 299 3.31 -6.86 26.68
N GLU A 300 3.80 -5.63 26.88
CA GLU A 300 3.42 -4.45 26.09
C GLU A 300 3.84 -4.62 24.62
N ALA A 301 5.09 -5.02 24.35
CA ALA A 301 5.58 -5.27 23.00
C ALA A 301 4.74 -6.35 22.31
N GLN A 302 4.42 -7.44 23.02
CA GLN A 302 3.59 -8.51 22.49
C GLN A 302 2.20 -8.01 22.11
N ALA A 303 1.52 -7.32 23.03
CA ALA A 303 0.18 -6.80 22.78
C ALA A 303 0.13 -5.80 21.61
N ALA A 304 1.12 -4.91 21.52
CA ALA A 304 1.22 -3.95 20.41
C ALA A 304 1.41 -4.66 19.07
N LEU A 305 2.35 -5.61 18.98
CA LEU A 305 2.65 -6.31 17.74
C LEU A 305 1.54 -7.28 17.33
N GLU A 306 0.92 -8.01 18.25
CA GLU A 306 -0.24 -8.87 17.96
C GLU A 306 -1.42 -8.04 17.42
N LYS A 307 -1.64 -6.84 17.98
CA LYS A 307 -2.64 -5.91 17.48
C LYS A 307 -2.29 -5.38 16.08
N ALA A 308 -1.04 -4.98 15.84
CA ALA A 308 -0.58 -4.55 14.52
C ALA A 308 -0.78 -5.63 13.46
N VAL A 309 -0.35 -6.88 13.74
CA VAL A 309 -0.54 -8.04 12.84
C VAL A 309 -2.02 -8.36 12.63
N THR A 310 -2.87 -8.20 13.66
CA THR A 310 -4.32 -8.43 13.51
C THR A 310 -4.96 -7.39 12.58
N GLN A 311 -4.54 -6.14 12.66
CA GLN A 311 -5.05 -5.05 11.83
C GLN A 311 -4.50 -5.11 10.40
N ARG A 312 -3.18 -5.43 10.25
CA ARG A 312 -2.49 -5.58 8.96
C ARG A 312 -1.71 -6.90 8.90
N PRO A 313 -2.38 -8.03 8.63
CA PRO A 313 -1.75 -9.35 8.64
C PRO A 313 -0.69 -9.54 7.55
N ASN A 314 -0.69 -8.70 6.52
CA ASN A 314 0.26 -8.75 5.41
C ASN A 314 1.29 -7.59 5.46
N ASP A 315 1.48 -6.97 6.61
CA ASP A 315 2.59 -6.05 6.81
C ASP A 315 3.86 -6.85 7.22
N PRO A 316 4.91 -6.85 6.37
CA PRO A 316 6.11 -7.62 6.67
C PRO A 316 6.84 -7.11 7.92
N ALA A 317 6.79 -5.79 8.21
CA ALA A 317 7.50 -5.21 9.34
C ALA A 317 6.94 -5.73 10.67
N SER A 318 5.62 -5.70 10.86
CA SER A 318 4.97 -6.24 12.07
C SER A 318 5.14 -7.75 12.19
N GLN A 319 5.08 -8.51 11.09
CA GLN A 319 5.35 -9.95 11.09
C GLN A 319 6.79 -10.27 11.52
N ILE A 320 7.79 -9.53 11.02
CA ILE A 320 9.18 -9.68 11.42
C ILE A 320 9.36 -9.35 12.90
N ALA A 321 8.81 -8.23 13.36
CA ALA A 321 8.93 -7.79 14.75
C ALA A 321 8.31 -8.80 15.73
N LEU A 322 7.10 -9.30 15.42
CA LEU A 322 6.44 -10.32 16.25
C LEU A 322 7.21 -11.64 16.23
N GLY A 323 7.73 -12.06 15.07
CA GLY A 323 8.60 -13.23 14.97
C GLY A 323 9.88 -13.11 15.80
N LYS A 324 10.53 -11.93 15.82
CA LYS A 324 11.70 -11.65 16.69
C LYS A 324 11.31 -11.71 18.17
N LEU A 325 10.18 -11.17 18.54
CA LEU A 325 9.70 -11.20 19.93
C LEU A 325 9.47 -12.64 20.40
N TYR A 326 8.80 -13.46 19.60
CA TYR A 326 8.57 -14.86 19.91
C TYR A 326 9.85 -15.68 19.92
N LEU A 327 10.83 -15.36 19.05
CA LEU A 327 12.15 -15.97 19.09
C LEU A 327 12.88 -15.68 20.43
N THR A 328 12.75 -14.45 20.95
CA THR A 328 13.26 -14.06 22.27
C THR A 328 12.58 -14.85 23.38
N ALA A 329 11.27 -15.06 23.28
CA ALA A 329 10.47 -15.83 24.24
C ALA A 329 10.72 -17.36 24.17
N GLY A 330 11.46 -17.85 23.18
CA GLY A 330 11.61 -19.30 22.96
C GLY A 330 10.38 -19.97 22.35
N ARG A 331 9.38 -19.21 21.92
CA ARG A 331 8.19 -19.69 21.21
C ARG A 331 8.54 -19.93 19.74
N LEU A 332 9.35 -20.97 19.50
CA LEU A 332 10.02 -21.15 18.21
C LEU A 332 9.06 -21.43 17.07
N ALA A 333 8.00 -22.22 17.30
CA ALA A 333 6.99 -22.50 16.27
C ALA A 333 6.24 -21.23 15.84
N ASP A 334 5.85 -20.37 16.80
CA ASP A 334 5.18 -19.11 16.52
C ASP A 334 6.12 -18.13 15.80
N ALA A 335 7.39 -18.07 16.23
CA ALA A 335 8.41 -17.26 15.56
C ALA A 335 8.58 -17.66 14.09
N ILE A 336 8.70 -18.96 13.80
CA ILE A 336 8.82 -19.50 12.45
C ILE A 336 7.58 -19.14 11.63
N ALA A 337 6.36 -19.31 12.17
CA ALA A 337 5.13 -19.02 11.44
C ALA A 337 5.05 -17.55 10.98
N HIS A 338 5.36 -16.60 11.87
CA HIS A 338 5.35 -15.17 11.53
C HIS A 338 6.49 -14.81 10.56
N LEU A 339 7.70 -15.34 10.76
CA LEU A 339 8.83 -15.10 9.87
C LEU A 339 8.64 -15.73 8.49
N GLU A 340 7.99 -16.89 8.40
CA GLU A 340 7.61 -17.50 7.11
C GLU A 340 6.53 -16.68 6.39
N THR A 341 5.57 -16.12 7.13
CA THR A 341 4.63 -15.15 6.56
C THR A 341 5.37 -13.93 6.01
N ALA A 342 6.30 -13.37 6.77
CA ALA A 342 7.13 -12.26 6.30
C ALA A 342 7.95 -12.64 5.06
N ARG A 343 8.51 -13.85 5.00
CA ARG A 343 9.24 -14.36 3.82
C ARG A 343 8.37 -14.44 2.56
N GLN A 344 7.11 -14.86 2.72
CA GLN A 344 6.17 -14.89 1.59
C GLN A 344 5.83 -13.48 1.09
N LEU A 345 5.69 -12.54 2.01
CA LEU A 345 5.39 -11.15 1.71
C LEU A 345 6.60 -10.41 1.12
N GLU A 346 7.79 -10.64 1.68
CA GLU A 346 9.01 -9.93 1.33
C GLU A 346 10.24 -10.86 1.22
N PRO A 347 10.33 -11.68 0.15
CA PRO A 347 11.40 -12.68 0.00
C PRO A 347 12.79 -12.08 -0.22
N GLY A 348 12.93 -10.78 -0.46
CA GLY A 348 14.22 -10.12 -0.66
C GLY A 348 14.82 -9.46 0.58
N ARG A 349 14.23 -9.57 1.77
CA ARG A 349 14.69 -8.88 2.98
C ARG A 349 15.65 -9.77 3.80
N PRO A 350 16.95 -9.42 3.91
CA PRO A 350 17.95 -10.25 4.60
C PRO A 350 17.61 -10.54 6.07
N THR A 351 17.01 -9.58 6.76
CA THR A 351 16.63 -9.70 8.19
C THR A 351 15.70 -10.87 8.46
N ILE A 352 14.83 -11.22 7.52
CA ILE A 352 13.90 -12.35 7.63
C ILE A 352 14.67 -13.65 7.72
N TYR A 353 15.61 -13.86 6.80
CA TYR A 353 16.42 -15.09 6.74
C TYR A 353 17.38 -15.22 7.91
N ALA A 354 17.92 -14.10 8.39
CA ALA A 354 18.74 -14.10 9.60
C ALA A 354 17.95 -14.57 10.83
N ASN A 355 16.70 -14.16 10.96
CA ASN A 355 15.83 -14.59 12.06
C ASN A 355 15.27 -16.00 11.86
N LEU A 356 14.92 -16.40 10.63
CA LEU A 356 14.52 -17.78 10.32
C LEU A 356 15.64 -18.77 10.59
N ALA A 357 16.87 -18.46 10.20
CA ALA A 357 18.02 -19.32 10.48
C ALA A 357 18.19 -19.56 11.98
N LYS A 358 18.09 -18.51 12.80
CA LYS A 358 18.14 -18.62 14.27
C LYS A 358 16.98 -19.43 14.82
N ALA A 359 15.76 -19.21 14.30
CA ALA A 359 14.56 -19.90 14.74
C ALA A 359 14.64 -21.40 14.42
N TYR A 360 14.98 -21.77 13.20
CA TYR A 360 15.14 -23.16 12.78
C TYR A 360 16.29 -23.86 13.51
N GLN A 361 17.44 -23.18 13.68
CA GLN A 361 18.56 -23.74 14.44
C GLN A 361 18.17 -24.10 15.89
N ARG A 362 17.42 -23.20 16.56
CA ARG A 362 16.96 -23.43 17.91
C ARG A 362 15.82 -24.46 17.99
N HIS A 363 15.03 -24.58 16.92
CA HIS A 363 13.95 -25.56 16.83
C HIS A 363 14.47 -26.97 16.52
N GLY A 364 15.67 -27.09 15.97
CA GLY A 364 16.29 -28.36 15.60
C GLY A 364 16.19 -28.70 14.10
N ASP A 365 15.66 -27.79 13.29
CA ASP A 365 15.47 -27.95 11.86
C ASP A 365 16.73 -27.54 11.08
N ALA A 366 17.78 -28.35 11.20
CA ALA A 366 19.13 -28.01 10.70
C ALA A 366 19.15 -27.70 9.19
N GLN A 367 18.39 -28.43 8.39
CA GLN A 367 18.34 -28.20 6.93
C GLN A 367 17.72 -26.85 6.60
N GLN A 368 16.57 -26.50 7.18
CA GLN A 368 15.92 -25.21 6.97
C GLN A 368 16.78 -24.05 7.44
N ALA A 369 17.55 -24.25 8.53
CA ALA A 369 18.49 -23.24 9.00
C ALA A 369 19.62 -23.00 7.97
N GLN A 370 20.17 -24.06 7.36
CA GLN A 370 21.18 -23.94 6.31
C GLN A 370 20.63 -23.28 5.05
N ASP A 371 19.41 -23.65 4.63
CA ASP A 371 18.75 -23.05 3.46
C ASP A 371 18.53 -21.55 3.67
N ALA A 372 18.08 -21.15 4.85
CA ALA A 372 17.90 -19.74 5.20
C ALA A 372 19.23 -18.97 5.20
N LEU A 373 20.32 -19.55 5.72
CA LEU A 373 21.65 -18.94 5.70
C LEU A 373 22.17 -18.78 4.26
N ALA A 374 21.96 -19.76 3.40
CA ALA A 374 22.38 -19.69 2.00
C ALA A 374 21.66 -18.55 1.25
N VAL A 375 20.35 -18.37 1.49
CA VAL A 375 19.61 -17.23 0.92
C VAL A 375 20.11 -15.91 1.49
N LEU A 376 20.33 -15.81 2.79
CA LEU A 376 20.88 -14.61 3.43
C LEU A 376 22.21 -14.20 2.81
N GLU A 377 23.13 -15.15 2.62
CA GLU A 377 24.43 -14.89 2.00
C GLU A 377 24.30 -14.40 0.55
N LYS A 378 23.39 -14.99 -0.22
CA LYS A 378 23.08 -14.53 -1.58
C LYS A 378 22.58 -13.09 -1.60
N LEU A 379 21.58 -12.76 -0.75
CA LEU A 379 21.00 -11.41 -0.67
C LEU A 379 22.05 -10.36 -0.24
N ASN A 380 22.89 -10.69 0.73
CA ASN A 380 23.97 -9.80 1.17
C ASN A 380 25.00 -9.55 0.05
N ARG A 381 25.33 -10.56 -0.76
CA ARG A 381 26.21 -10.40 -1.95
C ARG A 381 25.57 -9.49 -2.99
N GLU A 382 24.30 -9.72 -3.31
CA GLU A 382 23.55 -8.90 -4.28
C GLU A 382 23.44 -7.43 -3.83
N GLN A 383 23.27 -7.18 -2.52
CA GLN A 383 23.26 -5.83 -1.97
C GLN A 383 24.65 -5.17 -2.07
N ALA A 384 25.71 -5.89 -1.74
CA ALA A 384 27.09 -5.40 -1.86
C ALA A 384 27.47 -5.09 -3.32
N ASP A 385 26.97 -5.88 -4.27
CA ASP A 385 27.21 -5.66 -5.70
C ASP A 385 26.45 -4.44 -6.22
N ARG A 386 25.20 -4.22 -5.77
CA ARG A 386 24.43 -3.01 -6.07
C ARG A 386 25.13 -1.75 -5.57
N ILE A 387 25.64 -1.75 -4.34
CA ILE A 387 26.38 -0.61 -3.76
C ILE A 387 27.66 -0.34 -4.57
N ARG A 388 28.36 -1.39 -5.02
CA ARG A 388 29.59 -1.25 -5.83
C ARG A 388 29.31 -0.75 -7.25
N SER A 389 28.19 -1.12 -7.84
CA SER A 389 27.82 -0.77 -9.24
C SER A 389 27.05 0.54 -9.33
N ALA A 390 26.59 1.12 -8.21
CA ALA A 390 25.96 2.43 -8.24
C ALA A 390 26.92 3.48 -8.81
N PRO A 391 26.54 4.28 -9.84
CA PRO A 391 27.37 5.33 -10.39
C PRO A 391 27.66 6.34 -9.29
N GLY A 392 28.94 6.40 -8.87
CA GLY A 392 29.33 6.97 -7.62
C GLY A 392 29.16 8.48 -7.50
N ASP A 393 28.63 8.90 -6.41
CA ASP A 393 29.12 10.09 -5.67
C ASP A 393 30.42 9.72 -4.94
N ARG A 394 31.47 9.41 -5.72
CA ARG A 394 32.82 9.23 -5.18
C ARG A 394 33.50 10.58 -5.01
N LYS A 395 32.96 11.46 -4.18
CA LYS A 395 33.69 12.65 -3.71
C LYS A 395 33.29 13.05 -2.29
N ALA A 396 33.54 12.18 -1.35
CA ALA A 396 33.86 12.58 0.02
C ALA A 396 34.84 11.56 0.57
N GLY A 397 36.03 11.51 -0.04
CA GLY A 397 37.16 10.77 0.46
C GLY A 397 37.61 11.37 1.79
N TYR A 398 37.53 10.63 2.84
CA TYR A 398 38.39 10.80 4.00
C TYR A 398 39.85 10.59 3.56
N GLY A 399 40.42 11.63 3.01
CA GLY A 399 41.84 11.78 2.71
C GLY A 399 42.46 12.66 3.78
N GLY A 400 42.60 12.18 4.98
CA GLY A 400 43.50 12.77 5.95
C GLY A 400 44.93 12.64 5.43
N ARG A 401 45.42 13.70 4.81
CA ARG A 401 46.83 13.90 4.49
C ARG A 401 47.53 14.15 5.83
N VAL A 402 48.23 13.14 6.31
CA VAL A 402 49.26 13.35 7.33
C VAL A 402 50.41 14.08 6.63
N GLU A 403 50.57 15.38 6.85
CA GLU A 403 51.78 16.12 6.50
C GLU A 403 52.89 15.68 7.48
N GLU A 404 53.83 14.89 7.01
CA GLU A 404 55.12 14.70 7.67
C GLU A 404 55.92 16.04 7.63
N GLU A 405 55.95 16.74 8.76
CA GLU A 405 56.93 17.82 8.96
C GLU A 405 58.32 17.19 9.02
N GLY A 406 59.04 17.29 7.92
CA GLY A 406 60.46 17.00 7.83
C GLY A 406 61.29 17.99 8.62
N SER A 407 61.76 17.56 9.74
CA SER A 407 62.83 18.23 10.49
C SER A 407 64.15 18.17 9.71
N SER A 408 64.57 19.33 9.15
CA SER A 408 65.95 19.52 8.66
C SER A 408 66.74 20.36 9.67
N HIS A 409 67.47 19.66 10.51
CA HIS A 409 68.64 20.30 11.16
C HIS A 409 69.86 19.81 10.41
N GLN A 410 70.64 20.74 9.89
CA GLN A 410 72.08 20.64 9.61
C GLN A 410 72.79 21.94 9.89
N PRO A 411 74.14 21.85 10.01
CA PRO A 411 74.87 22.03 11.29
C PRO A 411 75.35 23.46 11.45
#